data_bd30240cbe2ebc57e3ea25fd7d720018
#
_entry.id   bd30240cbe2ebc57e3ea25fd7d720018
#
_cell.length_a   1.000
_cell.length_b   1.000
_cell.length_c   1.000
_cell.angle_alpha   90.00
_cell.angle_beta   90.00
_cell.angle_gamma   90.00
#
_symmetry.space_group_name_H-M   'P 1'
#
loop_
_entity.id
_entity.type
_entity.pdbx_description
1 polymer ?
#
loop_
_entity_poly.entity_id
_entity_poly.type
_entity_poly.pdbx_seq_one_letter_code
_entity_poly.pdbx_strand_id
1 'polypeptide(L)'
;MNEIVTKCPAKINLNLRILDKREDGYHNIQTDYQLIDIYDHLKFKSNKDRNITIESKETYLNDEFNTIYQSAEKLQKLMNENAGVVIEVKKNIPTGSGLGGASSNAASTLVALNKLWRLNLNKHDLIKIASSIGADVPFFVYGKNASGQGIGAVSYTHLTLPTKDS
;
A
#
# COMPACT_ATOMS: atom_id res chain seq x y z
N MET A 1 3.71 -15.32 -17.47
CA MET A 1 2.55 -14.76 -16.74
C MET A 1 2.36 -13.32 -17.17
N ASN A 2 1.24 -13.01 -17.78
CA ASN A 2 0.93 -11.67 -18.31
C ASN A 2 -0.12 -10.92 -17.50
N GLU A 3 -0.74 -11.58 -16.55
CA GLU A 3 -1.86 -11.04 -15.80
C GLU A 3 -1.87 -11.56 -14.36
N ILE A 4 -2.18 -10.67 -13.42
CA ILE A 4 -2.39 -11.03 -12.00
C ILE A 4 -3.65 -10.32 -11.52
N VAL A 5 -4.48 -11.06 -10.78
CA VAL A 5 -5.67 -10.53 -10.09
C VAL A 5 -5.42 -10.58 -8.59
N THR A 6 -5.72 -9.49 -7.89
CA THR A 6 -5.54 -9.40 -6.45
C THR A 6 -6.80 -8.94 -5.73
N LYS A 7 -6.97 -9.42 -4.50
CA LYS A 7 -7.90 -8.87 -3.53
C LYS A 7 -7.13 -7.98 -2.57
N CYS A 8 -7.61 -6.77 -2.36
CA CYS A 8 -6.97 -5.79 -1.49
C CYS A 8 -7.86 -5.59 -0.25
N PRO A 9 -7.50 -6.19 0.89
CA PRO A 9 -8.34 -6.12 2.08
C PRO A 9 -8.29 -4.74 2.71
N ALA A 10 -9.39 -4.37 3.37
CA ALA A 10 -9.43 -3.25 4.30
C ALA A 10 -8.81 -3.65 5.65
N LYS A 11 -8.58 -2.67 6.50
CA LYS A 11 -8.11 -2.88 7.87
C LYS A 11 -8.89 -2.04 8.86
N ILE A 12 -8.86 -2.44 10.11
CA ILE A 12 -9.24 -1.60 11.23
C ILE A 12 -8.06 -1.48 12.20
N ASN A 13 -8.04 -0.37 12.92
CA ASN A 13 -7.10 -0.16 14.01
C ASN A 13 -7.79 -0.53 15.31
N LEU A 14 -7.16 -1.36 16.11
CA LEU A 14 -7.60 -1.73 17.44
C LEU A 14 -6.59 -1.17 18.44
N ASN A 15 -7.06 -0.80 19.66
CA ASN A 15 -6.18 -0.41 20.76
C ASN A 15 -5.17 0.68 20.40
N LEU A 16 -5.62 1.72 19.68
CA LEU A 16 -4.75 2.84 19.34
C LEU A 16 -4.29 3.57 20.58
N ARG A 17 -2.98 3.71 20.78
CA ARG A 17 -2.37 4.46 21.87
C ARG A 17 -1.44 5.52 21.31
N ILE A 18 -1.56 6.73 21.83
CA ILE A 18 -0.62 7.80 21.56
C ILE A 18 0.49 7.70 22.60
N LEU A 19 1.72 7.57 22.16
CA LEU A 19 2.89 7.47 23.01
C LEU A 19 3.50 8.85 23.24
N ASP A 20 4.81 8.96 23.17
CA ASP A 20 5.54 10.20 23.38
C ASP A 20 5.48 11.13 22.17
N LYS A 21 5.68 12.42 22.42
CA LYS A 21 5.80 13.43 21.39
C LYS A 21 7.21 13.45 20.81
N ARG A 22 7.31 13.54 19.50
CA ARG A 22 8.57 13.65 18.76
C ARG A 22 8.97 15.10 18.61
N GLU A 23 10.25 15.34 18.36
CA GLU A 23 10.80 16.69 18.12
C GLU A 23 10.20 17.38 16.89
N ASP A 24 9.74 16.60 15.90
CA ASP A 24 9.15 17.10 14.66
C ASP A 24 7.67 17.51 14.81
N GLY A 25 7.10 17.46 16.01
CA GLY A 25 5.71 17.81 16.28
C GLY A 25 4.72 16.66 16.09
N TYR A 26 5.17 15.48 15.72
CA TYR A 26 4.36 14.27 15.63
C TYR A 26 4.45 13.48 16.92
N HIS A 27 3.46 12.63 17.16
CA HIS A 27 3.51 11.66 18.24
C HIS A 27 3.78 10.26 17.70
N ASN A 28 4.56 9.49 18.43
CA ASN A 28 4.63 8.05 18.20
C ASN A 28 3.32 7.42 18.66
N ILE A 29 2.81 6.50 17.86
CA ILE A 29 1.60 5.77 18.19
C ILE A 29 1.86 4.28 18.17
N GLN A 30 1.05 3.58 18.94
CA GLN A 30 1.00 2.13 18.97
C GLN A 30 -0.41 1.72 18.60
N THR A 31 -0.54 0.77 17.71
CA THR A 31 -1.84 0.27 17.29
C THR A 31 -1.74 -1.18 16.86
N ASP A 32 -2.82 -1.88 17.03
CA ASP A 32 -3.00 -3.21 16.48
C ASP A 32 -3.79 -3.08 15.18
N TYR A 33 -3.35 -3.74 14.14
CA TYR A 33 -4.02 -3.79 12.86
C TYR A 33 -4.74 -5.12 12.70
N GLN A 34 -5.95 -5.06 12.20
CA GLN A 34 -6.69 -6.24 11.82
C GLN A 34 -7.25 -6.09 10.41
N LEU A 35 -6.98 -7.08 9.57
CA LEU A 35 -7.61 -7.15 8.25
C LEU A 35 -9.07 -7.54 8.39
N ILE A 36 -9.91 -6.98 7.55
CA ILE A 36 -11.34 -7.29 7.51
C ILE A 36 -11.77 -7.67 6.11
N ASP A 37 -12.90 -8.37 5.99
CA ASP A 37 -13.40 -8.96 4.74
C ASP A 37 -14.17 -7.94 3.89
N ILE A 38 -13.56 -6.80 3.63
CA ILE A 38 -14.00 -5.84 2.62
C ILE A 38 -12.82 -5.67 1.67
N TYR A 39 -13.03 -5.86 0.37
CA TYR A 39 -11.94 -5.93 -0.59
C TYR A 39 -12.17 -5.00 -1.77
N ASP A 40 -11.13 -4.31 -2.17
CA ASP A 40 -11.01 -3.81 -3.54
C ASP A 40 -10.41 -4.92 -4.41
N HIS A 41 -10.63 -4.86 -5.69
CA HIS A 41 -10.09 -5.82 -6.64
C HIS A 41 -9.25 -5.09 -7.68
N LEU A 42 -8.02 -5.54 -7.86
CA LEU A 42 -7.11 -5.00 -8.86
C LEU A 42 -6.70 -6.11 -9.83
N LYS A 43 -6.64 -5.75 -11.11
CA LYS A 43 -6.17 -6.65 -12.15
C LYS A 43 -5.04 -5.97 -12.91
N PHE A 44 -3.90 -6.65 -12.98
CA PHE A 44 -2.69 -6.14 -13.59
C PHE A 44 -2.40 -6.90 -14.88
N LYS A 45 -2.31 -6.17 -15.97
CA LYS A 45 -1.90 -6.72 -17.26
C LYS A 45 -0.62 -6.05 -17.74
N SER A 46 0.43 -6.83 -17.97
CA SER A 46 1.68 -6.27 -18.46
C SER A 46 1.55 -5.83 -19.91
N ASN A 47 2.25 -4.78 -20.27
CA ASN A 47 2.44 -4.35 -21.64
C ASN A 47 3.91 -4.01 -21.90
N LYS A 48 4.27 -3.75 -23.16
CA LYS A 48 5.66 -3.49 -23.56
C LYS A 48 5.93 -2.02 -23.91
N ASP A 49 4.98 -1.13 -23.67
CA ASP A 49 5.08 0.27 -24.11
C ASP A 49 5.51 1.24 -23.01
N ARG A 50 5.88 0.75 -21.83
CA ARG A 50 6.28 1.53 -20.65
C ARG A 50 5.20 2.40 -20.05
N ASN A 51 3.99 2.36 -20.52
CA ASN A 51 2.91 3.15 -19.94
C ASN A 51 2.34 2.47 -18.71
N ILE A 52 2.09 3.25 -17.69
CA ILE A 52 1.31 2.84 -16.52
C ILE A 52 -0.06 3.46 -16.67
N THR A 53 -1.07 2.63 -16.91
CA THR A 53 -2.45 3.08 -17.11
C THR A 53 -3.32 2.50 -16.03
N ILE A 54 -4.14 3.36 -15.40
CA ILE A 54 -5.11 2.93 -14.40
C ILE A 54 -6.51 3.12 -14.97
N GLU A 55 -7.30 2.06 -14.99
CA GLU A 55 -8.66 2.05 -15.50
C GLU A 55 -9.63 1.75 -14.35
N SER A 56 -10.68 2.54 -14.26
CA SER A 56 -11.75 2.32 -13.29
C SER A 56 -13.05 2.93 -13.82
N LYS A 57 -14.17 2.35 -13.42
CA LYS A 57 -15.49 2.93 -13.68
C LYS A 57 -15.75 4.15 -12.81
N GLU A 58 -14.96 4.34 -11.76
CA GLU A 58 -15.12 5.40 -10.77
C GLU A 58 -14.12 6.52 -11.06
N THR A 59 -14.52 7.48 -11.89
CA THR A 59 -13.62 8.53 -12.39
C THR A 59 -13.30 9.61 -11.37
N TYR A 60 -14.00 9.64 -10.24
CA TYR A 60 -13.84 10.68 -9.20
C TYR A 60 -12.80 10.31 -8.12
N LEU A 61 -12.15 9.16 -8.21
CA LEU A 61 -11.21 8.67 -7.19
C LEU A 61 -9.75 8.87 -7.59
N ASN A 62 -9.44 9.93 -8.32
CA ASN A 62 -8.09 10.17 -8.83
C ASN A 62 -7.02 10.19 -7.73
N ASP A 63 -7.34 10.74 -6.55
CA ASP A 63 -6.37 10.83 -5.46
C ASP A 63 -6.02 9.45 -4.88
N GLU A 64 -6.99 8.53 -4.81
CA GLU A 64 -6.73 7.16 -4.37
C GLU A 64 -5.91 6.37 -5.39
N PHE A 65 -6.08 6.66 -6.67
CA PHE A 65 -5.30 5.99 -7.71
C PHE A 65 -3.84 6.45 -7.73
N ASN A 66 -3.55 7.60 -7.13
CA ASN A 66 -2.20 8.13 -7.06
C ASN A 66 -1.24 7.18 -6.33
N THR A 67 -1.67 6.52 -5.25
CA THR A 67 -0.84 5.56 -4.54
C THR A 67 -0.53 4.32 -5.39
N ILE A 68 -1.49 3.88 -6.20
CA ILE A 68 -1.29 2.79 -7.16
C ILE A 68 -0.24 3.21 -8.20
N TYR A 69 -0.41 4.39 -8.77
CA TYR A 69 0.53 4.91 -9.77
C TYR A 69 1.94 5.07 -9.21
N GLN A 70 2.07 5.67 -8.03
CA GLN A 70 3.36 5.84 -7.36
C GLN A 70 4.04 4.50 -7.10
N SER A 71 3.30 3.50 -6.67
CA SER A 71 3.82 2.16 -6.42
C SER A 71 4.36 1.52 -7.70
N ALA A 72 3.60 1.60 -8.76
CA ALA A 72 4.00 1.08 -10.06
C ALA A 72 5.23 1.80 -10.61
N GLU A 73 5.25 3.12 -10.52
CA GLU A 73 6.35 3.94 -11.00
C GLU A 73 7.66 3.64 -10.26
N LYS A 74 7.59 3.48 -8.93
CA LYS A 74 8.77 3.16 -8.12
C LYS A 74 9.40 1.82 -8.54
N LEU A 75 8.58 0.82 -8.82
CA LEU A 75 9.08 -0.46 -9.29
C LEU A 75 9.56 -0.40 -10.74
N GLN A 76 8.88 0.35 -11.59
CA GLN A 76 9.28 0.51 -12.98
C GLN A 76 10.69 1.11 -13.11
N LYS A 77 11.04 2.04 -12.23
CA LYS A 77 12.37 2.65 -12.20
C LYS A 77 13.50 1.66 -11.89
N LEU A 78 13.18 0.51 -11.31
CA LEU A 78 14.16 -0.54 -11.04
C LEU A 78 14.40 -1.45 -12.24
N MET A 79 13.64 -1.28 -13.31
CA MET A 79 13.72 -2.12 -14.49
C MET A 79 14.62 -1.53 -15.55
N ASN A 80 15.38 -2.39 -16.20
CA ASN A 80 16.22 -2.02 -17.35
C ASN A 80 15.50 -2.19 -18.70
N GLU A 81 14.33 -2.80 -18.68
CA GLU A 81 13.55 -3.11 -19.89
C GLU A 81 12.32 -2.22 -19.98
N ASN A 82 11.78 -2.12 -21.18
CA ASN A 82 10.50 -1.46 -21.39
C ASN A 82 9.37 -2.33 -20.88
N ALA A 83 8.87 -1.98 -19.72
CA ALA A 83 7.72 -2.68 -19.14
C ALA A 83 6.73 -1.66 -18.60
N GLY A 84 5.48 -1.85 -18.95
CA GLY A 84 4.37 -1.09 -18.45
C GLY A 84 3.29 -2.01 -17.95
N VAL A 85 2.17 -1.43 -17.55
CA VAL A 85 1.06 -2.17 -16.99
C VAL A 85 -0.25 -1.41 -17.16
N VAL A 86 -1.31 -2.15 -17.43
CA VAL A 86 -2.69 -1.66 -17.31
C VAL A 86 -3.26 -2.23 -16.02
N ILE A 87 -3.74 -1.35 -15.14
CA ILE A 87 -4.28 -1.72 -13.83
C ILE A 87 -5.77 -1.39 -13.83
N GLU A 88 -6.60 -2.41 -13.80
CA GLU A 88 -8.04 -2.25 -13.65
C GLU A 88 -8.38 -2.26 -12.16
N VAL A 89 -9.12 -1.25 -11.70
CA VAL A 89 -9.45 -1.07 -10.29
C VAL A 89 -10.95 -1.13 -10.09
N LYS A 90 -11.38 -2.01 -9.18
CA LYS A 90 -12.77 -2.06 -8.70
C LYS A 90 -12.78 -1.77 -7.21
N LYS A 91 -13.32 -0.62 -6.84
CA LYS A 91 -13.37 -0.15 -5.45
C LYS A 91 -14.62 -0.64 -4.73
N ASN A 92 -14.43 -1.20 -3.55
CA ASN A 92 -15.50 -1.52 -2.59
C ASN A 92 -15.20 -0.92 -1.21
N ILE A 93 -13.95 -0.64 -0.91
CA ILE A 93 -13.55 0.00 0.35
C ILE A 93 -13.89 1.48 0.25
N PRO A 94 -14.73 2.02 1.17
CA PRO A 94 -15.12 3.42 1.10
C PRO A 94 -13.93 4.37 1.21
N THR A 95 -13.91 5.37 0.36
CA THR A 95 -12.88 6.41 0.36
C THR A 95 -12.99 7.27 1.63
N GLY A 96 -11.85 7.59 2.23
CA GLY A 96 -11.80 8.45 3.41
C GLY A 96 -12.38 7.84 4.68
N SER A 97 -12.57 6.54 4.71
CA SER A 97 -13.20 5.83 5.83
C SER A 97 -12.25 5.45 6.97
N GLY A 98 -10.95 5.63 6.79
CA GLY A 98 -9.95 5.12 7.72
C GLY A 98 -9.69 3.63 7.61
N LEU A 99 -10.27 2.96 6.61
CA LEU A 99 -10.14 1.51 6.40
C LEU A 99 -8.91 1.12 5.57
N GLY A 100 -8.11 2.09 5.16
CA GLY A 100 -6.82 1.85 4.52
C GLY A 100 -6.88 1.40 3.07
N GLY A 101 -7.94 1.73 2.33
CA GLY A 101 -8.12 1.30 0.95
C GLY A 101 -6.96 1.69 0.02
N ALA A 102 -6.56 2.96 0.05
CA ALA A 102 -5.45 3.44 -0.79
C ALA A 102 -4.14 2.74 -0.45
N SER A 103 -3.86 2.53 0.84
CA SER A 103 -2.64 1.83 1.29
C SER A 103 -2.66 0.35 0.91
N SER A 104 -3.82 -0.30 1.02
CA SER A 104 -3.99 -1.70 0.61
C SER A 104 -3.78 -1.86 -0.90
N ASN A 105 -4.33 -0.94 -1.69
CA ASN A 105 -4.15 -0.94 -3.14
C ASN A 105 -2.68 -0.74 -3.52
N ALA A 106 -1.98 0.18 -2.86
CA ALA A 106 -0.55 0.40 -3.06
C ALA A 106 0.27 -0.86 -2.76
N ALA A 107 0.02 -1.48 -1.62
CA ALA A 107 0.71 -2.70 -1.23
C ALA A 107 0.49 -3.84 -2.21
N SER A 108 -0.76 -4.03 -2.63
CA SER A 108 -1.10 -5.06 -3.64
C SER A 108 -0.42 -4.78 -4.97
N THR A 109 -0.29 -3.52 -5.35
CA THR A 109 0.43 -3.13 -6.56
C THR A 109 1.91 -3.52 -6.46
N LEU A 110 2.56 -3.23 -5.34
CA LEU A 110 3.96 -3.61 -5.14
C LEU A 110 4.16 -5.12 -5.22
N VAL A 111 3.33 -5.88 -4.55
CA VAL A 111 3.44 -7.33 -4.52
C VAL A 111 3.16 -7.93 -5.90
N ALA A 112 2.10 -7.48 -6.56
CA ALA A 112 1.71 -8.00 -7.88
C ALA A 112 2.75 -7.67 -8.95
N LEU A 113 3.22 -6.44 -9.01
CA LEU A 113 4.20 -6.03 -10.03
C LEU A 113 5.58 -6.63 -9.80
N ASN A 114 5.96 -6.87 -8.55
CA ASN A 114 7.19 -7.61 -8.26
C ASN A 114 7.16 -8.99 -8.93
N LYS A 115 6.02 -9.67 -8.90
CA LYS A 115 5.83 -10.95 -9.58
C LYS A 115 5.72 -10.79 -11.10
N LEU A 116 4.86 -9.89 -11.53
CA LEU A 116 4.54 -9.71 -12.97
C LEU A 116 5.77 -9.30 -13.76
N TRP A 117 6.57 -8.40 -13.22
CA TRP A 117 7.79 -7.88 -13.84
C TRP A 117 9.05 -8.68 -13.46
N ARG A 118 8.92 -9.73 -12.64
CA ARG A 118 10.01 -10.62 -12.24
C ARG A 118 11.20 -9.89 -11.63
N LEU A 119 10.92 -8.95 -10.72
CA LEU A 119 11.96 -8.15 -10.09
C LEU A 119 12.72 -8.90 -8.99
N ASN A 120 12.14 -9.96 -8.47
CA ASN A 120 12.72 -10.79 -7.40
C ASN A 120 13.08 -10.03 -6.13
N LEU A 121 12.33 -8.98 -5.81
CA LEU A 121 12.48 -8.28 -4.55
C LEU A 121 11.95 -9.15 -3.43
N ASN A 122 12.67 -9.20 -2.32
CA ASN A 122 12.18 -9.91 -1.14
C ASN A 122 11.19 -9.04 -0.34
N LYS A 123 10.55 -9.62 0.65
CA LYS A 123 9.54 -8.91 1.44
C LYS A 123 10.13 -7.68 2.15
N HIS A 124 11.35 -7.76 2.63
CA HIS A 124 12.03 -6.65 3.28
C HIS A 124 12.23 -5.47 2.32
N ASP A 125 12.64 -5.74 1.08
CA ASP A 125 12.79 -4.71 0.05
C ASP A 125 11.46 -4.04 -0.26
N LEU A 126 10.39 -4.82 -0.41
CA LEU A 126 9.05 -4.30 -0.68
C LEU A 126 8.55 -3.44 0.48
N ILE A 127 8.76 -3.84 1.72
CA ILE A 127 8.37 -3.08 2.90
C ILE A 127 9.11 -1.74 2.95
N LYS A 128 10.38 -1.73 2.59
CA LYS A 128 11.17 -0.49 2.54
C LYS A 128 10.60 0.49 1.50
N ILE A 129 10.26 0.00 0.32
CA ILE A 129 9.60 0.81 -0.71
C ILE A 129 8.23 1.28 -0.22
N ALA A 130 7.46 0.38 0.37
CA ALA A 130 6.14 0.66 0.90
C ALA A 130 6.15 1.80 1.92
N SER A 131 7.15 1.84 2.79
CA SER A 131 7.32 2.89 3.79
C SER A 131 7.45 4.29 3.19
N SER A 132 7.97 4.37 1.97
CA SER A 132 8.11 5.66 1.26
C SER A 132 6.80 6.13 0.63
N ILE A 133 5.79 5.26 0.52
CA ILE A 133 4.50 5.59 -0.10
C ILE A 133 3.49 6.02 0.97
N GLY A 134 3.43 5.34 2.08
CA GLY A 134 2.52 5.68 3.16
C GLY A 134 2.75 4.85 4.41
N ALA A 135 2.27 5.35 5.55
CA ALA A 135 2.52 4.75 6.86
C ALA A 135 1.89 3.35 7.02
N ASP A 136 0.73 3.13 6.39
CA ASP A 136 0.01 1.86 6.51
C ASP A 136 0.38 0.85 5.42
N VAL A 137 1.09 1.28 4.38
CA VAL A 137 1.41 0.41 3.25
C VAL A 137 2.24 -0.80 3.67
N PRO A 138 3.27 -0.66 4.53
CA PRO A 138 4.05 -1.79 5.00
C PRO A 138 3.23 -2.89 5.66
N PHE A 139 2.23 -2.52 6.46
CA PHE A 139 1.34 -3.49 7.08
C PHE A 139 0.65 -4.37 6.04
N PHE A 140 0.11 -3.77 4.99
CA PHE A 140 -0.57 -4.52 3.93
C PHE A 140 0.39 -5.37 3.10
N VAL A 141 1.64 -4.94 2.92
CA VAL A 141 2.66 -5.77 2.27
C VAL A 141 2.96 -7.00 3.13
N TYR A 142 3.00 -6.82 4.44
CA TYR A 142 3.17 -7.93 5.38
C TYR A 142 2.02 -8.94 5.28
N GLY A 143 0.79 -8.46 5.11
CA GLY A 143 -0.36 -9.28 4.73
C GLY A 143 -0.96 -10.11 5.84
N LYS A 144 -0.74 -9.75 7.11
CA LYS A 144 -1.27 -10.47 8.28
C LYS A 144 -1.75 -9.48 9.32
N ASN A 145 -2.66 -9.92 10.19
CA ASN A 145 -3.01 -9.16 11.37
C ASN A 145 -1.74 -8.89 12.20
N ALA A 146 -1.59 -7.67 12.66
CA ALA A 146 -0.33 -7.24 13.26
C ALA A 146 -0.56 -6.33 14.44
N SER A 147 0.30 -6.45 15.43
CA SER A 147 0.47 -5.45 16.46
C SER A 147 1.55 -4.48 16.04
N GLY A 148 1.31 -3.19 16.24
CA GLY A 148 2.30 -2.14 16.04
C GLY A 148 3.52 -2.27 16.93
N GLN A 149 3.55 -3.21 17.85
CA GLN A 149 4.64 -3.44 18.78
C GLN A 149 5.26 -4.80 18.66
N GLY A 150 5.03 -5.66 17.92
CA GLY A 150 5.57 -7.01 18.03
C GLY A 150 6.03 -7.61 16.72
N ILE A 151 6.09 -6.81 15.70
CA ILE A 151 6.31 -7.33 14.36
C ILE A 151 7.74 -7.05 13.93
N GLY A 152 8.69 -7.67 14.58
CA GLY A 152 10.08 -7.63 14.15
C GLY A 152 10.56 -6.26 13.71
N ALA A 153 11.43 -6.18 12.75
CA ALA A 153 12.07 -4.95 12.29
C ALA A 153 11.22 -4.14 11.30
N VAL A 154 9.93 -4.24 11.37
CA VAL A 154 9.07 -3.57 10.40
C VAL A 154 8.78 -2.14 10.82
N SER A 155 8.88 -1.21 9.89
CA SER A 155 8.78 0.22 10.15
C SER A 155 7.42 0.66 10.71
N TYR A 156 6.35 -0.08 10.47
CA TYR A 156 5.04 0.29 10.98
C TYR A 156 4.82 -0.09 12.44
N THR A 157 5.81 -0.67 13.13
CA THR A 157 5.73 -0.87 14.58
C THR A 157 5.60 0.46 15.32
N HIS A 158 6.05 1.54 14.69
CA HIS A 158 5.94 2.89 15.21
C HIS A 158 5.37 3.80 14.15
N LEU A 159 4.06 3.99 14.19
CA LEU A 159 3.39 4.95 13.34
C LEU A 159 3.47 6.34 13.94
N THR A 160 3.33 7.35 13.11
CA THR A 160 3.33 8.74 13.55
C THR A 160 2.05 9.43 13.14
N LEU A 161 1.47 10.20 14.06
CA LEU A 161 0.34 11.08 13.78
C LEU A 161 0.79 12.52 13.80
N PRO A 162 0.36 13.34 12.84
CA PRO A 162 0.54 14.78 12.93
C PRO A 162 -0.36 15.29 14.04
N THR A 163 0.23 15.75 15.12
CA THR A 163 -0.52 16.36 16.21
C THR A 163 -0.03 17.78 16.38
N LYS A 164 -0.95 18.71 16.26
CA LYS A 164 -0.65 20.08 16.67
C LYS A 164 -0.89 20.19 18.15
N ASP A 165 0.11 20.65 18.85
CA ASP A 165 -0.14 21.09 20.21
C ASP A 165 -1.04 22.31 20.15
N SER A 166 -2.11 22.17 20.81
CA SER A 166 -2.92 23.34 21.13
C SER A 166 -2.16 24.23 22.07
#